data_9860b4e378ac24cddc88d9df47c36202
#
_entry.id   9860b4e378ac24cddc88d9df47c36202
#
_cell.length_a   1.000
_cell.length_b   1.000
_cell.length_c   1.000
_cell.angle_alpha   90.00
_cell.angle_beta   90.00
_cell.angle_gamma   90.00
#
_symmetry.space_group_name_H-M   'P 1'
#
loop_
_entity.id
_entity.type
_entity.pdbx_description
1 polymer ?
#
loop_
_entity_poly.entity_id
_entity_poly.type
_entity_poly.pdbx_seq_one_letter_code
_entity_poly.pdbx_strand_id
1 'polypeptide(L)'
;MSCNNKFKTQKSELKKDGMVFIEGGKFLMGGDNDEARSDEYPKHSVEISSFWMDETEVTNAQFKKFIDETGYITTAERKINWDEIKSALPPGTPKPNDSLLEPASLVFKEYETKNLNDYSNWWSLVRNANWRQPFGPDSNITGKENYPVVHVSWEDAQAYCEWAGKRLPTEAEFEYASRGGKFCLLYTSPSPRDP
;
A
#
# COMPACT_ATOMS: atom_id res chain seq x y z
N MET A 1 -18.95 -39.06 -15.31
CA MET A 1 -18.91 -38.27 -14.05
C MET A 1 -17.47 -38.09 -13.59
N SER A 2 -16.64 -37.35 -14.29
CA SER A 2 -15.20 -37.18 -13.89
C SER A 2 -14.58 -35.81 -14.24
N CYS A 3 -15.37 -34.78 -14.57
CA CYS A 3 -14.82 -33.46 -14.86
C CYS A 3 -14.82 -32.48 -13.66
N ASN A 4 -15.59 -32.74 -12.61
CA ASN A 4 -15.74 -31.80 -11.49
C ASN A 4 -14.62 -31.89 -10.45
N ASN A 5 -13.85 -32.96 -10.39
CA ASN A 5 -12.78 -33.12 -9.40
C ASN A 5 -11.46 -32.47 -9.85
N LYS A 6 -11.17 -32.45 -11.15
CA LYS A 6 -9.94 -31.80 -11.65
C LYS A 6 -9.96 -30.27 -11.45
N PHE A 7 -11.11 -29.61 -11.64
CA PHE A 7 -11.25 -28.17 -11.43
C PHE A 7 -11.15 -27.74 -9.96
N LYS A 8 -11.63 -28.57 -9.03
CA LYS A 8 -11.51 -28.30 -7.59
C LYS A 8 -10.08 -28.48 -7.09
N THR A 9 -9.38 -29.50 -7.53
CA THR A 9 -7.99 -29.77 -7.14
C THR A 9 -7.04 -28.69 -7.68
N GLN A 10 -7.22 -28.28 -8.93
CA GLN A 10 -6.43 -27.21 -9.56
C GLN A 10 -6.63 -25.84 -8.88
N LYS A 11 -7.83 -25.55 -8.36
CA LYS A 11 -8.13 -24.31 -7.66
C LYS A 11 -7.55 -24.26 -6.23
N SER A 12 -7.34 -25.39 -5.57
CA SER A 12 -6.69 -25.49 -4.25
C SER A 12 -5.17 -25.39 -4.34
N GLU A 13 -4.56 -25.82 -5.45
CA GLU A 13 -3.11 -25.68 -5.70
C GLU A 13 -2.69 -24.25 -6.06
N LEU A 14 -3.65 -23.38 -6.41
CA LEU A 14 -3.42 -21.96 -6.74
C LEU A 14 -3.54 -21.02 -5.54
N LYS A 15 -3.77 -21.54 -4.33
CA LYS A 15 -3.84 -20.76 -3.09
C LYS A 15 -2.95 -21.39 -2.02
N LYS A 16 -2.08 -20.59 -1.44
CA LYS A 16 -1.19 -20.98 -0.34
C LYS A 16 -1.10 -19.84 0.68
N ASP A 17 -1.47 -20.13 1.92
CA ASP A 17 -1.30 -19.22 3.06
C ASP A 17 -1.88 -17.82 2.84
N GLY A 18 -3.07 -17.72 2.24
CA GLY A 18 -3.71 -16.43 1.91
C GLY A 18 -3.13 -15.73 0.67
N MET A 19 -2.23 -16.41 -0.06
CA MET A 19 -1.68 -15.91 -1.32
C MET A 19 -2.35 -16.58 -2.50
N VAL A 20 -2.39 -15.89 -3.63
CA VAL A 20 -2.81 -16.40 -4.95
C VAL A 20 -1.60 -16.52 -5.85
N PHE A 21 -1.60 -17.56 -6.67
CA PHE A 21 -0.59 -17.75 -7.71
C PHE A 21 -0.92 -16.89 -8.91
N ILE A 22 0.01 -16.02 -9.30
CA ILE A 22 -0.07 -15.21 -10.50
C ILE A 22 0.83 -15.86 -11.55
N GLU A 23 0.20 -16.40 -12.59
CA GLU A 23 0.94 -16.97 -13.72
C GLU A 23 1.66 -15.85 -14.47
N GLY A 24 2.95 -16.06 -14.74
CA GLY A 24 3.78 -15.09 -15.47
C GLY A 24 3.36 -14.95 -16.92
N GLY A 25 3.79 -13.89 -17.54
CA GLY A 25 3.45 -13.58 -18.93
C GLY A 25 4.02 -12.26 -19.41
N LYS A 26 3.63 -11.89 -20.63
CA LYS A 26 3.99 -10.60 -21.23
C LYS A 26 2.80 -9.66 -21.19
N PHE A 27 3.05 -8.39 -20.89
CA PHE A 27 2.04 -7.35 -20.95
C PHE A 27 2.65 -6.02 -21.38
N LEU A 28 1.79 -5.08 -21.74
CA LEU A 28 2.20 -3.72 -22.06
C LEU A 28 2.05 -2.84 -20.81
N MET A 29 3.17 -2.47 -20.22
CA MET A 29 3.24 -1.59 -19.06
C MET A 29 3.27 -0.13 -19.49
N GLY A 30 2.70 0.75 -18.67
CA GLY A 30 2.66 2.18 -18.90
C GLY A 30 1.47 2.66 -19.72
N GLY A 31 1.47 3.93 -20.06
CA GLY A 31 0.38 4.63 -20.73
C GLY A 31 0.69 5.04 -22.17
N ASP A 32 -0.37 5.27 -22.95
CA ASP A 32 -0.31 5.72 -24.34
C ASP A 32 -1.44 6.70 -24.71
N ASN A 33 -2.14 7.24 -23.69
CA ASN A 33 -3.25 8.17 -23.87
C ASN A 33 -3.06 9.45 -23.04
N ASP A 34 -3.88 10.47 -23.27
CA ASP A 34 -3.75 11.79 -22.64
C ASP A 34 -4.01 11.79 -21.12
N GLU A 35 -4.51 10.68 -20.55
CA GLU A 35 -4.73 10.53 -19.12
C GLU A 35 -3.48 10.02 -18.38
N ALA A 36 -2.53 9.44 -19.15
CA ALA A 36 -1.29 8.92 -18.60
C ALA A 36 -0.35 10.06 -18.21
N ARG A 37 0.37 9.87 -17.10
CA ARG A 37 1.39 10.82 -16.64
C ARG A 37 2.64 10.75 -17.52
N SER A 38 3.45 11.79 -17.47
CA SER A 38 4.69 11.87 -18.26
C SER A 38 5.70 10.77 -17.94
N ASP A 39 5.69 10.26 -16.73
CA ASP A 39 6.56 9.18 -16.22
C ASP A 39 6.06 7.77 -16.58
N GLU A 40 4.82 7.65 -17.08
CA GLU A 40 4.26 6.38 -17.55
C GLU A 40 4.56 6.09 -19.02
N TYR A 41 5.15 7.04 -19.75
CA TYR A 41 5.53 6.88 -21.15
C TYR A 41 7.00 6.44 -21.31
N PRO A 42 7.30 5.73 -22.41
CA PRO A 42 6.39 5.14 -23.38
C PRO A 42 5.81 3.81 -22.89
N LYS A 43 4.62 3.44 -23.38
CA LYS A 43 4.10 2.09 -23.23
C LYS A 43 5.08 1.08 -23.80
N HIS A 44 5.44 0.07 -23.03
CA HIS A 44 6.48 -0.90 -23.42
C HIS A 44 6.14 -2.31 -22.96
N SER A 45 6.74 -3.31 -23.61
CA SER A 45 6.50 -4.72 -23.28
C SER A 45 7.39 -5.16 -22.12
N VAL A 46 6.78 -5.74 -21.09
CA VAL A 46 7.45 -6.33 -19.93
C VAL A 46 7.09 -7.81 -19.83
N GLU A 47 8.06 -8.64 -19.48
CA GLU A 47 7.87 -10.07 -19.20
C GLU A 47 8.02 -10.32 -17.70
N ILE A 48 6.99 -10.92 -17.09
CA ILE A 48 6.93 -11.23 -15.67
C ILE A 48 7.01 -12.73 -15.47
N SER A 49 7.88 -13.17 -14.56
CA SER A 49 7.89 -14.54 -14.07
C SER A 49 6.68 -14.80 -13.16
N SER A 50 6.25 -16.04 -13.05
CA SER A 50 5.18 -16.41 -12.11
C SER A 50 5.60 -16.12 -10.66
N PHE A 51 4.64 -15.67 -9.84
CA PHE A 51 4.88 -15.32 -8.44
C PHE A 51 3.63 -15.54 -7.58
N TRP A 52 3.81 -15.50 -6.28
CA TRP A 52 2.73 -15.53 -5.31
C TRP A 52 2.48 -14.12 -4.78
N MET A 53 1.22 -13.74 -4.66
CA MET A 53 0.79 -12.43 -4.14
C MET A 53 -0.28 -12.62 -3.07
N ASP A 54 -0.23 -11.82 -2.00
CA ASP A 54 -1.30 -11.81 -1.01
C ASP A 54 -2.62 -11.40 -1.66
N GLU A 55 -3.72 -12.07 -1.27
CA GLU A 55 -5.06 -11.86 -1.84
C GLU A 55 -5.64 -10.51 -1.39
N THR A 56 -5.17 -9.99 -0.26
CA THR A 56 -5.61 -8.74 0.34
C THR A 56 -4.43 -7.95 0.86
N GLU A 57 -4.68 -6.71 1.19
CA GLU A 57 -3.76 -5.88 1.97
C GLU A 57 -3.48 -6.52 3.34
N VAL A 58 -2.32 -6.18 3.94
CA VAL A 58 -1.97 -6.61 5.29
C VAL A 58 -2.95 -6.03 6.30
N THR A 59 -3.57 -6.90 7.09
CA THR A 59 -4.57 -6.49 8.10
C THR A 59 -3.92 -6.01 9.39
N ASN A 60 -4.70 -5.27 10.20
CA ASN A 60 -4.30 -4.84 11.54
C ASN A 60 -3.88 -6.03 12.42
N ALA A 61 -4.58 -7.16 12.36
CA ALA A 61 -4.24 -8.36 13.12
C ALA A 61 -2.88 -8.95 12.70
N GLN A 62 -2.61 -9.02 11.40
CA GLN A 62 -1.35 -9.52 10.88
C GLN A 62 -0.18 -8.59 11.24
N PHE A 63 -0.37 -7.28 11.08
CA PHE A 63 0.65 -6.30 11.44
C PHE A 63 0.90 -6.27 12.94
N LYS A 64 -0.15 -6.38 13.76
CA LYS A 64 -0.02 -6.50 15.22
C LYS A 64 0.85 -7.69 15.62
N LYS A 65 0.67 -8.85 14.98
CA LYS A 65 1.48 -10.03 15.24
C LYS A 65 2.97 -9.76 14.96
N PHE A 66 3.29 -9.12 13.83
CA PHE A 66 4.64 -8.70 13.51
C PHE A 66 5.25 -7.81 14.61
N ILE A 67 4.50 -6.79 15.05
CA ILE A 67 4.96 -5.88 16.09
C ILE A 67 5.15 -6.60 17.44
N ASP A 68 4.22 -7.47 17.82
CA ASP A 68 4.28 -8.21 19.09
C ASP A 68 5.49 -9.17 19.14
N GLU A 69 5.86 -9.77 17.99
CA GLU A 69 6.99 -10.71 17.91
C GLU A 69 8.35 -10.02 17.77
N THR A 70 8.40 -8.83 17.19
CA THR A 70 9.67 -8.15 16.87
C THR A 70 9.98 -6.95 17.75
N GLY A 71 8.97 -6.33 18.37
CA GLY A 71 9.10 -5.05 19.05
C GLY A 71 9.40 -3.89 18.10
N TYR A 72 9.12 -4.05 16.79
CA TYR A 72 9.38 -3.01 15.80
C TYR A 72 8.58 -1.74 16.09
N ILE A 73 9.21 -0.58 15.90
CA ILE A 73 8.60 0.74 16.08
C ILE A 73 8.45 1.37 14.70
N THR A 74 7.22 1.68 14.30
CA THR A 74 6.94 2.23 12.96
C THR A 74 7.45 3.67 12.81
N THR A 75 7.59 4.10 11.57
CA THR A 75 8.02 5.47 11.23
C THR A 75 7.13 6.52 11.88
N ALA A 76 5.80 6.29 11.92
CA ALA A 76 4.85 7.21 12.55
C ALA A 76 4.98 7.28 14.08
N GLU A 77 5.60 6.28 14.72
CA GLU A 77 5.83 6.20 16.17
C GLU A 77 7.21 6.75 16.57
N ARG A 78 8.09 7.05 15.61
CA ARG A 78 9.46 7.57 15.86
C ARG A 78 9.48 9.08 15.80
N LYS A 79 10.29 9.67 16.68
CA LYS A 79 10.64 11.09 16.57
C LYS A 79 11.54 11.32 15.36
N ILE A 80 11.26 12.35 14.60
CA ILE A 80 12.04 12.71 13.41
C ILE A 80 13.42 13.22 13.86
N ASN A 81 14.48 12.59 13.37
CA ASN A 81 15.84 13.09 13.55
C ASN A 81 16.14 14.15 12.48
N TRP A 82 16.20 15.40 12.90
CA TRP A 82 16.48 16.51 12.00
C TRP A 82 17.80 16.37 11.27
N ASP A 83 18.84 15.87 11.93
CA ASP A 83 20.17 15.72 11.33
C ASP A 83 20.23 14.69 10.22
N GLU A 84 19.35 13.70 10.24
CA GLU A 84 19.21 12.72 9.18
C GLU A 84 18.46 13.28 7.97
N ILE A 85 17.34 13.97 8.19
CA ILE A 85 16.50 14.44 7.08
C ILE A 85 17.03 15.70 6.41
N LYS A 86 17.76 16.57 7.13
CA LYS A 86 18.26 17.85 6.58
C LYS A 86 19.16 17.67 5.35
N SER A 87 19.84 16.53 5.23
CA SER A 87 20.71 16.24 4.08
C SER A 87 19.94 16.02 2.79
N ALA A 88 18.66 15.59 2.87
CA ALA A 88 17.76 15.40 1.74
C ALA A 88 16.95 16.66 1.38
N LEU A 89 17.07 17.72 2.18
CA LEU A 89 16.36 18.98 1.96
C LEU A 89 17.23 19.99 1.22
N PRO A 90 16.64 21.02 0.60
CA PRO A 90 17.39 22.10 -0.04
C PRO A 90 18.37 22.75 0.93
N PRO A 91 19.60 23.10 0.48
CA PRO A 91 20.58 23.78 1.33
C PRO A 91 20.02 25.04 1.96
N GLY A 92 20.27 25.21 3.27
CA GLY A 92 19.77 26.38 4.02
C GLY A 92 18.34 26.25 4.55
N THR A 93 17.68 25.09 4.37
CA THR A 93 16.38 24.83 4.99
C THR A 93 16.48 24.97 6.52
N PRO A 94 15.72 25.87 7.16
CA PRO A 94 15.79 26.07 8.59
C PRO A 94 15.18 24.88 9.33
N LYS A 95 15.73 24.55 10.51
CA LYS A 95 15.12 23.55 11.39
C LYS A 95 13.72 24.01 11.79
N PRO A 96 12.69 23.16 11.61
CA PRO A 96 11.35 23.49 12.05
C PRO A 96 11.27 23.49 13.58
N ASN A 97 10.14 23.96 14.11
CA ASN A 97 9.85 23.85 15.54
C ASN A 97 9.93 22.38 15.96
N ASP A 98 10.54 22.09 17.10
CA ASP A 98 10.69 20.72 17.64
C ASP A 98 9.36 19.99 17.76
N SER A 99 8.26 20.71 17.93
CA SER A 99 6.93 20.12 17.93
C SER A 99 6.52 19.47 16.61
N LEU A 100 7.10 19.86 15.50
CA LEU A 100 6.86 19.23 14.18
C LEU A 100 7.75 18.00 13.94
N LEU A 101 8.69 17.76 14.83
CA LEU A 101 9.57 16.58 14.80
C LEU A 101 9.08 15.46 15.73
N GLU A 102 8.01 15.70 16.48
CA GLU A 102 7.38 14.66 17.32
C GLU A 102 6.63 13.64 16.45
N PRO A 103 6.44 12.39 16.97
CA PRO A 103 5.70 11.35 16.27
C PRO A 103 4.34 11.84 15.79
N ALA A 104 4.05 11.65 14.51
CA ALA A 104 2.81 12.10 13.90
C ALA A 104 2.56 11.37 12.57
N SER A 105 1.34 11.43 12.09
CA SER A 105 1.00 11.01 10.75
C SER A 105 -0.09 11.87 10.13
N LEU A 106 -0.19 11.82 8.80
CA LEU A 106 -1.25 12.51 8.08
C LEU A 106 -2.55 11.72 8.18
N VAL A 107 -3.60 12.38 8.66
CA VAL A 107 -4.94 11.82 8.78
C VAL A 107 -5.84 12.52 7.78
N PHE A 108 -6.57 11.73 6.99
CA PHE A 108 -7.59 12.26 6.10
C PHE A 108 -8.71 12.87 6.93
N LYS A 109 -9.14 14.06 6.57
CA LYS A 109 -10.28 14.74 7.17
C LYS A 109 -11.30 15.05 6.09
N GLU A 110 -12.56 14.81 6.41
CA GLU A 110 -13.64 15.35 5.62
C GLU A 110 -13.63 16.88 5.74
N TYR A 111 -13.49 17.54 4.62
CA TYR A 111 -13.40 18.99 4.57
C TYR A 111 -14.43 19.54 3.59
N GLU A 112 -15.25 20.46 4.08
CA GLU A 112 -16.22 21.20 3.27
C GLU A 112 -15.49 22.27 2.44
N THR A 113 -14.65 21.85 1.50
CA THR A 113 -14.00 22.80 0.59
C THR A 113 -14.66 22.77 -0.78
N LYS A 114 -14.83 23.95 -1.36
CA LYS A 114 -15.24 24.07 -2.76
C LYS A 114 -14.06 23.91 -3.73
N ASN A 115 -12.85 23.94 -3.23
CA ASN A 115 -11.63 23.80 -4.02
C ASN A 115 -11.06 22.39 -3.86
N LEU A 116 -11.47 21.49 -4.72
CA LEU A 116 -11.00 20.09 -4.75
C LEU A 116 -9.57 19.95 -5.28
N ASN A 117 -8.99 21.02 -5.87
CA ASN A 117 -7.64 20.98 -6.44
C ASN A 117 -6.56 21.20 -5.37
N ASP A 118 -6.93 21.66 -4.19
CA ASP A 118 -5.99 21.84 -3.08
C ASP A 118 -6.08 20.66 -2.11
N TYR A 119 -5.32 19.61 -2.44
CA TYR A 119 -5.24 18.39 -1.64
C TYR A 119 -4.67 18.60 -0.24
N SER A 120 -3.96 19.70 0.03
CA SER A 120 -3.44 20.01 1.38
C SER A 120 -4.57 20.20 2.39
N ASN A 121 -5.76 20.57 1.93
CA ASN A 121 -6.96 20.70 2.76
C ASN A 121 -7.55 19.36 3.21
N TRP A 122 -7.18 18.26 2.56
CA TRP A 122 -7.75 16.93 2.86
C TRP A 122 -6.99 16.20 3.97
N TRP A 123 -5.85 16.74 4.38
CA TRP A 123 -4.97 16.09 5.33
C TRP A 123 -4.68 16.98 6.53
N SER A 124 -4.61 16.37 7.70
CA SER A 124 -4.13 17.00 8.92
C SER A 124 -2.98 16.19 9.50
N LEU A 125 -1.89 16.86 9.85
CA LEU A 125 -0.84 16.25 10.66
C LEU A 125 -1.33 16.09 12.09
N VAL A 126 -1.55 14.85 12.52
CA VAL A 126 -2.07 14.52 13.85
C VAL A 126 -0.97 13.85 14.66
N ARG A 127 -0.64 14.43 15.80
CA ARG A 127 0.38 13.89 16.72
C ARG A 127 -0.05 12.55 17.28
N ASN A 128 0.92 11.62 17.35
CA ASN A 128 0.72 10.25 17.81
C ASN A 128 -0.31 9.45 17.01
N ALA A 129 -0.78 9.95 15.85
CA ALA A 129 -1.50 9.11 14.92
C ALA A 129 -0.54 8.06 14.36
N ASN A 130 -0.92 6.79 14.45
CA ASN A 130 -0.15 5.65 14.01
C ASN A 130 -1.09 4.47 13.73
N TRP A 131 -0.57 3.32 13.39
CA TRP A 131 -1.37 2.16 13.04
C TRP A 131 -2.31 1.67 14.15
N ARG A 132 -1.98 1.89 15.45
CA ARG A 132 -2.85 1.55 16.60
C ARG A 132 -3.91 2.61 16.88
N GLN A 133 -3.61 3.84 16.53
CA GLN A 133 -4.41 5.05 16.82
C GLN A 133 -4.58 5.87 15.53
N PRO A 134 -5.37 5.38 14.55
CA PRO A 134 -5.41 5.95 13.20
C PRO A 134 -5.84 7.42 13.11
N PHE A 135 -6.60 7.87 14.08
CA PHE A 135 -7.09 9.27 14.15
C PHE A 135 -6.46 10.06 15.31
N GLY A 136 -5.37 9.54 15.91
CA GLY A 136 -4.69 10.12 17.06
C GLY A 136 -5.03 9.42 18.38
N PRO A 137 -4.55 9.95 19.52
CA PRO A 137 -4.57 9.27 20.83
C PRO A 137 -5.94 8.79 21.33
N ASP A 138 -7.01 9.46 20.91
CA ASP A 138 -8.38 9.13 21.33
C ASP A 138 -9.03 8.05 20.44
N SER A 139 -8.28 7.48 19.51
CA SER A 139 -8.75 6.44 18.59
C SER A 139 -8.08 5.09 18.85
N ASN A 140 -8.68 4.02 18.35
CA ASN A 140 -8.13 2.66 18.41
C ASN A 140 -8.61 1.81 17.24
N ILE A 141 -8.08 0.59 17.14
CA ILE A 141 -8.40 -0.40 16.10
C ILE A 141 -9.26 -1.56 16.61
N THR A 142 -9.85 -1.45 17.80
CA THR A 142 -10.73 -2.48 18.37
C THR A 142 -11.92 -2.74 17.44
N GLY A 143 -12.16 -4.01 17.09
CA GLY A 143 -13.18 -4.41 16.13
C GLY A 143 -12.80 -4.17 14.66
N LYS A 144 -11.56 -3.76 14.39
CA LYS A 144 -11.02 -3.52 13.04
C LYS A 144 -9.83 -4.43 12.72
N GLU A 145 -9.79 -5.61 13.31
CA GLU A 145 -8.67 -6.55 13.18
C GLU A 145 -8.45 -6.97 11.72
N ASN A 146 -9.52 -7.07 10.94
CA ASN A 146 -9.50 -7.46 9.52
C ASN A 146 -9.47 -6.27 8.55
N TYR A 147 -9.36 -5.04 9.05
CA TYR A 147 -9.17 -3.86 8.20
C TYR A 147 -7.70 -3.73 7.82
N PRO A 148 -7.40 -3.13 6.64
CA PRO A 148 -6.02 -2.84 6.25
C PRO A 148 -5.31 -1.99 7.29
N VAL A 149 -4.04 -2.30 7.55
CA VAL A 149 -3.20 -1.46 8.38
C VAL A 149 -2.90 -0.14 7.67
N VAL A 150 -2.91 0.96 8.42
CA VAL A 150 -2.65 2.31 7.92
C VAL A 150 -1.49 2.97 8.68
N HIS A 151 -1.02 4.13 8.22
CA HIS A 151 0.12 4.87 8.79
C HIS A 151 1.42 4.06 8.83
N VAL A 152 1.65 3.27 7.79
CA VAL A 152 2.88 2.52 7.57
C VAL A 152 3.66 3.15 6.42
N SER A 153 4.98 3.30 6.60
CA SER A 153 5.88 3.75 5.55
C SER A 153 6.32 2.59 4.66
N TRP A 154 7.08 2.90 3.61
CA TRP A 154 7.70 1.88 2.77
C TRP A 154 8.68 1.00 3.58
N GLU A 155 9.45 1.60 4.48
CA GLU A 155 10.38 0.90 5.37
C GLU A 155 9.64 -0.02 6.35
N ASP A 156 8.51 0.42 6.89
CA ASP A 156 7.66 -0.40 7.76
C ASP A 156 7.11 -1.62 7.01
N ALA A 157 6.66 -1.40 5.77
CA ALA A 157 6.16 -2.47 4.90
C ALA A 157 7.27 -3.46 4.52
N GLN A 158 8.48 -2.97 4.26
CA GLN A 158 9.64 -3.82 3.98
C GLN A 158 10.02 -4.67 5.19
N ALA A 159 10.08 -4.08 6.38
CA ALA A 159 10.37 -4.79 7.62
C ALA A 159 9.32 -5.88 7.91
N TYR A 160 8.03 -5.59 7.67
CA TYR A 160 6.98 -6.59 7.75
C TYR A 160 7.20 -7.73 6.75
N CYS A 161 7.52 -7.41 5.50
CA CYS A 161 7.76 -8.43 4.47
C CYS A 161 8.94 -9.34 4.84
N GLU A 162 10.04 -8.78 5.34
CA GLU A 162 11.22 -9.54 5.77
C GLU A 162 10.86 -10.51 6.91
N TRP A 163 10.13 -10.02 7.93
CA TRP A 163 9.65 -10.87 9.03
C TRP A 163 8.74 -11.99 8.53
N ALA A 164 7.85 -11.70 7.58
CA ALA A 164 6.90 -12.66 7.02
C ALA A 164 7.55 -13.63 6.01
N GLY A 165 8.85 -13.50 5.71
CA GLY A 165 9.52 -14.29 4.66
C GLY A 165 9.02 -13.95 3.25
N LYS A 166 8.60 -12.70 3.02
CA LYS A 166 8.04 -12.15 1.78
C LYS A 166 8.88 -10.97 1.29
N ARG A 167 8.45 -10.36 0.21
CA ARG A 167 8.95 -9.09 -0.29
C ARG A 167 7.80 -8.25 -0.84
N LEU A 168 8.03 -6.97 -0.98
CA LEU A 168 7.12 -6.12 -1.75
C LEU A 168 7.15 -6.53 -3.24
N PRO A 169 6.03 -6.44 -3.95
CA PRO A 169 6.02 -6.63 -5.39
C PRO A 169 6.82 -5.51 -6.08
N THR A 170 7.36 -5.81 -7.25
CA THR A 170 7.84 -4.75 -8.14
C THR A 170 6.64 -4.00 -8.72
N GLU A 171 6.87 -2.80 -9.25
CA GLU A 171 5.85 -2.02 -9.93
C GLU A 171 5.21 -2.84 -11.07
N ALA A 172 6.03 -3.50 -11.87
CA ALA A 172 5.55 -4.32 -12.98
C ALA A 172 4.73 -5.53 -12.52
N GLU A 173 5.12 -6.20 -11.43
CA GLU A 173 4.34 -7.30 -10.85
C GLU A 173 3.00 -6.81 -10.30
N PHE A 174 3.00 -5.66 -9.64
CA PHE A 174 1.77 -5.07 -9.08
C PHE A 174 0.81 -4.66 -10.21
N GLU A 175 1.30 -3.96 -11.23
CA GLU A 175 0.48 -3.56 -12.38
C GLU A 175 -0.07 -4.79 -13.12
N TYR A 176 0.77 -5.79 -13.37
CA TYR A 176 0.35 -7.03 -14.04
C TYR A 176 -0.76 -7.76 -13.25
N ALA A 177 -0.58 -7.92 -11.95
CA ALA A 177 -1.57 -8.57 -11.09
C ALA A 177 -2.89 -7.78 -11.02
N SER A 178 -2.81 -6.45 -10.89
CA SER A 178 -3.97 -5.55 -10.83
C SER A 178 -4.81 -5.59 -12.11
N ARG A 179 -4.17 -5.79 -13.25
CA ARG A 179 -4.87 -5.92 -14.54
C ARG A 179 -5.52 -7.29 -14.75
N GLY A 180 -5.19 -8.29 -13.93
CA GLY A 180 -5.70 -9.65 -14.08
C GLY A 180 -5.40 -10.26 -15.45
N GLY A 181 -4.27 -9.91 -16.08
CA GLY A 181 -3.88 -10.33 -17.42
C GLY A 181 -4.66 -9.65 -18.55
N LYS A 182 -5.43 -8.59 -18.27
CA LYS A 182 -6.22 -7.84 -19.26
C LYS A 182 -5.59 -6.48 -19.59
N PHE A 183 -5.96 -5.93 -20.77
CA PHE A 183 -5.41 -4.65 -21.23
C PHE A 183 -5.96 -3.41 -20.49
N CYS A 184 -7.08 -3.53 -19.76
CA CYS A 184 -7.70 -2.41 -19.07
C CYS A 184 -8.24 -2.83 -17.70
N LEU A 185 -7.89 -2.05 -16.66
CA LEU A 185 -8.37 -2.24 -15.28
C LEU A 185 -9.89 -2.08 -15.17
N LEU A 186 -10.49 -1.21 -15.98
CA LEU A 186 -11.94 -0.91 -15.95
C LEU A 186 -12.83 -2.06 -16.41
N TYR A 187 -12.29 -3.05 -17.14
CA TYR A 187 -13.07 -4.22 -17.57
C TYR A 187 -13.32 -5.26 -16.45
N THR A 188 -12.65 -5.14 -15.31
CA THR A 188 -12.73 -6.13 -14.22
C THR A 188 -13.61 -5.69 -13.07
N SER A 189 -13.92 -4.41 -12.96
CA SER A 189 -14.80 -3.85 -11.93
C SER A 189 -15.71 -2.81 -12.58
N PRO A 190 -17.02 -3.08 -12.74
CA PRO A 190 -17.95 -2.03 -13.15
C PRO A 190 -17.87 -0.91 -12.12
N SER A 191 -17.61 0.30 -12.58
CA SER A 191 -17.64 1.48 -11.73
C SER A 191 -19.06 1.66 -11.20
N PRO A 192 -19.27 2.01 -9.91
CA PRO A 192 -20.60 2.38 -9.42
C PRO A 192 -21.21 3.59 -10.15
N ARG A 193 -20.44 4.25 -11.02
CA ARG A 193 -20.85 5.40 -11.84
C ARG A 193 -21.17 5.03 -13.30
N ASP A 194 -20.95 3.78 -13.68
CA ASP A 194 -21.38 3.30 -14.98
C ASP A 194 -22.90 3.02 -14.92
N PRO A 195 -23.71 3.60 -15.83
CA PRO A 195 -25.16 3.49 -15.81
C PRO A 195 -25.66 2.07 -16.09
#